data_ada6c307f9038e58e9e6f63ab1ce7316
#
_entry.id   ada6c307f9038e58e9e6f63ab1ce7316
#
_cell.length_a   1.000
_cell.length_b   1.000
_cell.length_c   1.000
_cell.angle_alpha   90.00
_cell.angle_beta   90.00
_cell.angle_gamma   90.00
#
_symmetry.space_group_name_H-M   'P 1'
#
loop_
_entity.id
_entity.type
_entity.pdbx_description
1 polymer ?
#
loop_
_entity_poly.entity_id
_entity_poly.type
_entity_poly.pdbx_seq_one_letter_code
_entity_poly.pdbx_strand_id
1 'polypeptide(L)'
;MHHKDFYIVSLSSKNIIYKGMLSSVQVREYFQDLTQPYFTSGLAIVHSRFSTNTFPTWSLAQPFRLLAHNGEINTIRGNRGWMEARESVLSTPLLGDVKKIGPIIQPGMSDSASLDNVLEFFVMSGLSLPHAMAMLVPESFNDKNPISEDLKAFYEYHSILMEPWDGPAALLFSDGRYAGGMLDRNGLRPARYLITKNDMMVVASEAGVINFEPEAIKEKGRLQPGKILLVDTQEGRIYYDGELKDQLATAKPYRQWLSTNRIELDTLRSGRKISNSVPDYPRRLRAFGFTREDIERTLTPMCMNGAEPTASMGNDTPLAVLSDKPQVLFNSVSYTHLRAH
;
A
#
# COMPACT_ATOMS: atom_id res chain seq x y z
N MET A 1 -6.28 31.55 7.16
CA MET A 1 -4.86 31.91 7.06
C MET A 1 -4.06 30.63 6.91
N HIS A 2 -3.53 30.34 5.73
CA HIS A 2 -2.58 29.25 5.55
C HIS A 2 -1.19 29.77 5.90
N HIS A 3 -0.78 29.64 7.14
CA HIS A 3 0.63 29.82 7.48
C HIS A 3 1.40 28.61 6.95
N LYS A 4 2.32 28.82 6.03
CA LYS A 4 3.14 27.76 5.39
C LYS A 4 3.95 26.93 6.40
N ASP A 5 4.15 27.45 7.60
CA ASP A 5 4.99 26.86 8.63
C ASP A 5 4.17 26.24 9.79
N PHE A 6 2.84 26.16 9.66
CA PHE A 6 1.96 25.59 10.68
C PHE A 6 1.36 24.29 10.20
N TYR A 7 1.49 23.25 10.98
CA TYR A 7 0.82 21.96 10.75
C TYR A 7 0.33 21.37 12.06
N ILE A 8 -0.76 20.60 11.97
CA ILE A 8 -1.33 19.86 13.10
C ILE A 8 -0.74 18.46 13.07
N VAL A 9 0.07 18.12 14.07
CA VAL A 9 0.71 16.80 14.21
C VAL A 9 -0.35 15.72 14.36
N SER A 10 -1.26 15.90 15.32
CA SER A 10 -2.44 15.07 15.56
C SER A 10 -3.48 15.85 16.34
N LEU A 11 -4.73 15.44 16.19
CA LEU A 11 -5.84 15.94 17.01
C LEU A 11 -6.69 14.73 17.42
N SER A 12 -6.34 14.12 18.53
CA SER A 12 -6.94 12.87 18.99
C SER A 12 -7.11 12.90 20.52
N SER A 13 -8.18 12.29 21.00
CA SER A 13 -8.39 12.02 22.43
C SER A 13 -7.80 10.67 22.88
N LYS A 14 -7.18 9.91 21.97
CA LYS A 14 -6.70 8.55 22.22
C LYS A 14 -5.19 8.39 22.10
N ASN A 15 -4.54 9.19 21.27
CA ASN A 15 -3.09 9.12 21.02
C ASN A 15 -2.46 10.50 21.15
N ILE A 16 -1.20 10.53 21.56
CA ILE A 16 -0.32 11.68 21.50
C ILE A 16 0.84 11.34 20.57
N ILE A 17 1.20 12.25 19.67
CA ILE A 17 2.30 12.05 18.73
C ILE A 17 3.38 13.08 19.00
N TYR A 18 4.57 12.60 19.30
CA TYR A 18 5.80 13.38 19.45
C TYR A 18 6.67 13.13 18.25
N LYS A 19 6.94 14.15 17.46
CA LYS A 19 7.77 14.02 16.27
C LYS A 19 8.48 15.33 15.90
N GLY A 20 9.55 15.20 15.14
CA GLY A 20 10.32 16.34 14.65
C GLY A 20 11.59 15.90 13.96
N MET A 21 12.37 16.86 13.49
CA MET A 21 13.72 16.66 12.98
C MET A 21 14.70 16.57 14.16
N LEU A 22 14.55 15.53 14.97
CA LEU A 22 15.26 15.33 16.23
C LEU A 22 15.97 13.98 16.21
N SER A 23 17.15 13.90 16.81
CA SER A 23 17.77 12.61 17.14
C SER A 23 17.02 11.95 18.32
N SER A 24 17.20 10.66 18.51
CA SER A 24 16.53 9.92 19.57
C SER A 24 16.76 10.50 20.97
N VAL A 25 17.96 11.04 21.24
CA VAL A 25 18.31 11.71 22.51
C VAL A 25 17.55 13.03 22.65
N GLN A 26 17.50 13.83 21.57
CA GLN A 26 16.83 15.13 21.59
C GLN A 26 15.32 15.01 21.77
N VAL A 27 14.66 13.93 21.33
CA VAL A 27 13.22 13.72 21.55
C VAL A 27 12.86 13.84 23.03
N ARG A 28 13.62 13.17 23.90
CA ARG A 28 13.38 13.19 25.34
C ARG A 28 13.68 14.55 25.97
N GLU A 29 14.70 15.24 25.47
CA GLU A 29 15.08 16.58 25.97
C GLU A 29 14.09 17.65 25.51
N TYR A 30 13.60 17.54 24.27
CA TYR A 30 12.67 18.50 23.68
C TYR A 30 11.25 18.36 24.24
N PHE A 31 10.75 17.13 24.36
CA PHE A 31 9.42 16.82 24.91
C PHE A 31 9.56 16.41 26.38
N GLN A 32 9.62 17.38 27.27
CA GLN A 32 9.92 17.17 28.68
C GLN A 32 8.86 16.35 29.44
N ASP A 33 7.62 16.32 28.97
CA ASP A 33 6.55 15.49 29.53
C ASP A 33 6.87 13.99 29.42
N LEU A 34 7.64 13.55 28.43
CA LEU A 34 8.14 12.16 28.33
C LEU A 34 9.05 11.74 29.50
N THR A 35 9.54 12.69 30.28
CA THR A 35 10.40 12.42 31.44
C THR A 35 9.65 12.45 32.79
N GLN A 36 8.37 12.82 32.75
CA GLN A 36 7.59 12.98 33.98
C GLN A 36 7.14 11.63 34.55
N PRO A 37 7.22 11.42 35.88
CA PRO A 37 6.84 10.13 36.48
C PRO A 37 5.38 9.72 36.26
N TYR A 38 4.51 10.67 36.01
CA TYR A 38 3.09 10.43 35.76
C TYR A 38 2.79 10.11 34.29
N PHE A 39 3.76 10.31 33.40
CA PHE A 39 3.59 9.96 31.98
C PHE A 39 3.75 8.46 31.79
N THR A 40 2.63 7.76 31.67
CA THR A 40 2.58 6.32 31.45
C THR A 40 1.79 6.03 30.17
N SER A 41 2.23 5.02 29.41
CA SER A 41 1.54 4.58 28.21
C SER A 41 1.57 3.06 28.10
N GLY A 42 0.43 2.46 27.73
CA GLY A 42 0.34 1.03 27.44
C GLY A 42 0.83 0.66 26.03
N LEU A 43 1.07 1.66 25.17
CA LEU A 43 1.48 1.46 23.79
C LEU A 43 2.45 2.56 23.35
N ALA A 44 3.49 2.18 22.60
CA ALA A 44 4.36 3.11 21.91
C ALA A 44 4.72 2.61 20.51
N ILE A 45 4.55 3.47 19.51
CA ILE A 45 5.09 3.27 18.15
C ILE A 45 6.24 4.25 17.96
N VAL A 46 7.41 3.73 17.60
CA VAL A 46 8.64 4.51 17.47
C VAL A 46 9.22 4.34 16.07
N HIS A 47 9.65 5.45 15.47
CA HIS A 47 10.32 5.44 14.17
C HIS A 47 11.44 6.50 14.15
N SER A 48 12.62 6.15 13.64
CA SER A 48 13.80 7.03 13.71
C SER A 48 14.23 7.62 12.36
N ARG A 49 13.53 7.32 11.26
CA ARG A 49 13.96 7.74 9.92
C ARG A 49 12.82 8.38 9.14
N PHE A 50 13.19 9.22 8.17
CA PHE A 50 12.31 9.79 7.16
C PHE A 50 12.18 8.85 5.96
N SER A 51 11.16 9.05 5.13
CA SER A 51 11.11 8.48 3.78
C SER A 51 12.27 9.01 2.94
N THR A 52 12.88 8.15 2.14
CA THR A 52 14.05 8.49 1.31
C THR A 52 13.69 9.36 0.11
N ASN A 53 12.41 9.40 -0.28
CA ASN A 53 11.91 10.04 -1.51
C ASN A 53 11.46 11.48 -1.34
N THR A 54 11.57 12.04 -0.15
CA THR A 54 11.14 13.41 0.15
C THR A 54 12.20 14.13 0.95
N PHE A 55 12.25 15.47 0.78
CA PHE A 55 13.10 16.30 1.61
C PHE A 55 12.58 16.26 3.07
N PRO A 56 13.43 16.00 4.07
CA PRO A 56 13.02 15.94 5.46
C PRO A 56 12.41 17.27 5.93
N THR A 57 11.28 17.18 6.59
CA THR A 57 10.60 18.29 7.26
C THR A 57 9.99 17.81 8.57
N TRP A 58 9.68 18.72 9.47
CA TRP A 58 9.03 18.36 10.75
C TRP A 58 7.71 17.61 10.53
N SER A 59 6.91 18.03 9.57
CA SER A 59 5.62 17.40 9.25
C SER A 59 5.78 15.98 8.69
N LEU A 60 6.88 15.69 8.02
CA LEU A 60 7.17 14.37 7.41
C LEU A 60 7.96 13.42 8.32
N ALA A 61 8.32 13.85 9.55
CA ALA A 61 8.85 12.94 10.55
C ALA A 61 7.79 11.87 10.91
N GLN A 62 8.26 10.67 11.20
CA GLN A 62 7.40 9.57 11.64
C GLN A 62 7.47 9.38 13.17
N PRO A 63 6.46 8.77 13.79
CA PRO A 63 5.22 8.22 13.20
C PRO A 63 4.28 9.32 12.70
N PHE A 64 3.36 8.92 11.83
CA PHE A 64 2.24 9.74 11.42
C PHE A 64 1.06 9.57 12.38
N ARG A 65 -0.17 9.97 11.99
CA ARG A 65 -1.33 9.96 12.91
C ARG A 65 -1.77 8.56 13.29
N LEU A 66 -1.74 7.63 12.36
CA LEU A 66 -2.13 6.24 12.56
C LEU A 66 -1.02 5.26 12.21
N LEU A 67 0.00 5.68 11.46
CA LEU A 67 0.94 4.81 10.76
C LEU A 67 2.39 5.17 11.04
N ALA A 68 3.24 4.14 11.12
CA ALA A 68 4.68 4.21 10.93
C ALA A 68 5.08 3.20 9.85
N HIS A 69 5.87 3.63 8.88
CA HIS A 69 6.24 2.85 7.70
C HIS A 69 7.75 2.80 7.50
N ASN A 70 8.27 1.60 7.42
CA ASN A 70 9.64 1.34 6.98
C ASN A 70 9.60 0.65 5.61
N GLY A 71 9.92 1.39 4.56
CA GLY A 71 9.90 0.88 3.19
C GLY A 71 9.61 1.97 2.17
N GLU A 72 8.99 1.57 1.07
CA GLU A 72 8.70 2.44 -0.06
C GLU A 72 7.46 1.93 -0.81
N ILE A 73 6.48 2.81 -1.03
CA ILE A 73 5.28 2.46 -1.78
C ILE A 73 5.51 2.80 -3.25
N ASN A 74 5.78 1.78 -4.05
CA ASN A 74 6.14 1.94 -5.46
C ASN A 74 4.97 2.40 -6.33
N THR A 75 3.73 2.08 -5.95
CA THR A 75 2.51 2.45 -6.68
C THR A 75 1.98 3.84 -6.37
N ILE A 76 2.71 4.61 -5.56
CA ILE A 76 2.27 5.90 -4.97
C ILE A 76 1.69 6.89 -5.97
N ARG A 77 2.25 6.99 -7.18
CA ARG A 77 1.76 7.93 -8.21
C ARG A 77 0.35 7.57 -8.65
N GLY A 78 0.10 6.29 -8.90
CA GLY A 78 -1.23 5.78 -9.24
C GLY A 78 -2.22 5.94 -8.09
N ASN A 79 -1.81 5.57 -6.87
CA ASN A 79 -2.66 5.68 -5.68
C ASN A 79 -3.11 7.13 -5.43
N ARG A 80 -2.20 8.11 -5.57
CA ARG A 80 -2.55 9.54 -5.45
C ARG A 80 -3.55 9.96 -6.52
N GLY A 81 -3.27 9.67 -7.79
CA GLY A 81 -4.14 10.05 -8.89
C GLY A 81 -5.55 9.44 -8.78
N TRP A 82 -5.64 8.19 -8.38
CA TRP A 82 -6.92 7.54 -8.15
C TRP A 82 -7.66 8.09 -6.94
N MET A 83 -6.95 8.44 -5.86
CA MET A 83 -7.58 9.06 -4.70
C MET A 83 -8.13 10.44 -5.03
N GLU A 84 -7.38 11.27 -5.74
CA GLU A 84 -7.80 12.57 -6.25
C GLU A 84 -9.05 12.44 -7.15
N ALA A 85 -9.05 11.49 -8.08
CA ALA A 85 -10.21 11.25 -8.94
C ALA A 85 -11.47 10.87 -8.16
N ARG A 86 -11.34 10.12 -7.06
CA ARG A 86 -12.45 9.71 -6.20
C ARG A 86 -12.99 10.82 -5.33
N GLU A 87 -12.22 11.83 -4.97
CA GLU A 87 -12.64 12.89 -4.05
C GLU A 87 -13.95 13.54 -4.47
N SER A 88 -14.22 13.62 -5.77
CA SER A 88 -15.45 14.20 -6.31
C SER A 88 -16.72 13.43 -5.98
N VAL A 89 -16.61 12.13 -5.73
CA VAL A 89 -17.74 11.21 -5.48
C VAL A 89 -17.76 10.63 -4.07
N LEU A 90 -16.77 10.93 -3.26
CA LEU A 90 -16.72 10.48 -1.87
C LEU A 90 -17.80 11.15 -1.04
N SER A 91 -18.50 10.35 -0.24
CA SER A 91 -19.44 10.84 0.75
C SER A 91 -19.46 9.90 1.96
N THR A 92 -19.64 10.48 3.12
CA THR A 92 -19.82 9.74 4.36
C THR A 92 -20.69 10.55 5.34
N PRO A 93 -21.65 9.91 6.01
CA PRO A 93 -22.47 10.61 6.98
C PRO A 93 -21.68 11.08 8.22
N LEU A 94 -20.53 10.50 8.48
CA LEU A 94 -19.73 10.78 9.69
C LEU A 94 -18.89 12.06 9.57
N LEU A 95 -18.48 12.45 8.36
CA LEU A 95 -17.62 13.61 8.13
C LEU A 95 -18.36 14.80 7.50
N GLY A 96 -19.65 14.65 7.24
CA GLY A 96 -20.45 15.70 6.61
C GLY A 96 -20.00 15.96 5.16
N ASP A 97 -19.75 17.24 4.83
CA ASP A 97 -19.34 17.63 3.48
C ASP A 97 -17.84 17.34 3.26
N VAL A 98 -17.55 16.19 2.64
CA VAL A 98 -16.18 15.73 2.35
C VAL A 98 -15.40 16.74 1.50
N LYS A 99 -16.05 17.55 0.68
CA LYS A 99 -15.38 18.58 -0.15
C LYS A 99 -14.67 19.64 0.69
N LYS A 100 -15.07 19.82 1.95
CA LYS A 100 -14.43 20.80 2.85
C LYS A 100 -13.11 20.31 3.44
N ILE A 101 -12.87 19.01 3.41
CA ILE A 101 -11.63 18.39 3.93
C ILE A 101 -10.63 18.03 2.82
N GLY A 102 -11.03 18.15 1.56
CA GLY A 102 -10.13 17.94 0.43
C GLY A 102 -8.99 18.98 0.34
N PRO A 103 -7.85 18.65 -0.29
CA PRO A 103 -7.52 17.32 -0.78
C PRO A 103 -7.20 16.35 0.38
N ILE A 104 -7.65 15.10 0.27
CA ILE A 104 -7.41 14.06 1.30
C ILE A 104 -5.92 13.81 1.43
N ILE A 105 -5.22 13.61 0.30
CA ILE A 105 -3.77 13.53 0.29
C ILE A 105 -3.23 14.95 0.11
N GLN A 106 -2.61 15.47 1.15
CA GLN A 106 -2.05 16.82 1.12
C GLN A 106 -0.89 16.92 0.12
N PRO A 107 -0.73 18.07 -0.59
CA PRO A 107 0.39 18.29 -1.48
C PRO A 107 1.74 18.16 -0.77
N GLY A 108 2.74 17.60 -1.44
CA GLY A 108 4.10 17.47 -0.92
C GLY A 108 4.33 16.36 0.12
N MET A 109 3.31 15.54 0.40
CA MET A 109 3.44 14.40 1.30
C MET A 109 4.42 13.35 0.76
N SER A 110 5.09 12.62 1.67
CA SER A 110 5.80 11.39 1.33
C SER A 110 4.80 10.28 0.95
N ASP A 111 5.31 9.16 0.46
CA ASP A 111 4.51 7.95 0.24
C ASP A 111 3.79 7.51 1.50
N SER A 112 4.54 7.40 2.60
CA SER A 112 4.03 7.01 3.92
C SER A 112 2.99 8.00 4.46
N ALA A 113 3.23 9.29 4.33
CA ALA A 113 2.30 10.32 4.77
C ALA A 113 1.02 10.32 3.91
N SER A 114 1.14 10.03 2.62
CA SER A 114 -0.02 9.88 1.73
C SER A 114 -0.88 8.69 2.14
N LEU A 115 -0.27 7.55 2.48
CA LEU A 115 -0.98 6.38 2.98
C LEU A 115 -1.67 6.69 4.32
N ASP A 116 -0.99 7.39 5.23
CA ASP A 116 -1.56 7.82 6.52
C ASP A 116 -2.79 8.72 6.34
N ASN A 117 -2.74 9.67 5.41
CA ASN A 117 -3.89 10.53 5.12
C ASN A 117 -5.11 9.73 4.63
N VAL A 118 -4.90 8.77 3.74
CA VAL A 118 -5.96 7.89 3.24
C VAL A 118 -6.48 6.96 4.33
N LEU A 119 -5.60 6.39 5.13
CA LEU A 119 -5.95 5.54 6.26
C LEU A 119 -6.78 6.31 7.29
N GLU A 120 -6.36 7.52 7.67
CA GLU A 120 -7.10 8.40 8.57
C GLU A 120 -8.49 8.69 8.03
N PHE A 121 -8.60 9.04 6.74
CA PHE A 121 -9.89 9.29 6.10
C PHE A 121 -10.83 8.09 6.22
N PHE A 122 -10.37 6.88 5.95
CA PHE A 122 -11.21 5.68 6.04
C PHE A 122 -11.61 5.36 7.47
N VAL A 123 -10.70 5.47 8.42
CA VAL A 123 -10.99 5.23 9.84
C VAL A 123 -12.01 6.26 10.35
N MET A 124 -11.82 7.53 10.03
CA MET A 124 -12.75 8.60 10.39
C MET A 124 -14.10 8.49 9.65
N SER A 125 -14.13 7.82 8.51
CA SER A 125 -15.35 7.47 7.77
C SER A 125 -16.06 6.23 8.31
N GLY A 126 -15.55 5.60 9.37
CA GLY A 126 -16.20 4.50 10.09
C GLY A 126 -15.70 3.10 9.75
N LEU A 127 -14.67 2.94 8.92
CA LEU A 127 -14.00 1.65 8.80
C LEU A 127 -13.15 1.38 10.04
N SER A 128 -13.13 0.13 10.51
CA SER A 128 -12.16 -0.24 11.53
C SER A 128 -10.74 -0.19 10.96
N LEU A 129 -9.77 0.15 11.80
CA LEU A 129 -8.36 0.24 11.39
C LEU A 129 -7.85 -1.04 10.69
N PRO A 130 -8.08 -2.28 11.22
CA PRO A 130 -7.66 -3.50 10.55
C PRO A 130 -8.38 -3.73 9.20
N HIS A 131 -9.63 -3.31 9.07
CA HIS A 131 -10.35 -3.39 7.79
C HIS A 131 -9.70 -2.48 6.75
N ALA A 132 -9.47 -1.22 7.10
CA ALA A 132 -8.83 -0.27 6.20
C ALA A 132 -7.43 -0.73 5.78
N MET A 133 -6.63 -1.27 6.71
CA MET A 133 -5.32 -1.83 6.41
C MET A 133 -5.39 -3.04 5.47
N ALA A 134 -6.29 -3.99 5.71
CA ALA A 134 -6.46 -5.17 4.84
C ALA A 134 -6.92 -4.79 3.42
N MET A 135 -7.73 -3.72 3.29
CA MET A 135 -8.17 -3.18 2.00
C MET A 135 -7.04 -2.48 1.25
N LEU A 136 -6.27 -1.64 1.94
CA LEU A 136 -5.20 -0.84 1.33
C LEU A 136 -3.98 -1.68 0.96
N VAL A 137 -3.66 -2.70 1.76
CA VAL A 137 -2.50 -3.57 1.56
C VAL A 137 -2.95 -5.04 1.54
N PRO A 138 -3.63 -5.47 0.48
CA PRO A 138 -4.13 -6.83 0.36
C PRO A 138 -2.99 -7.84 0.25
N GLU A 139 -3.19 -9.04 0.80
CA GLU A 139 -2.24 -10.13 0.61
C GLU A 139 -2.29 -10.71 -0.81
N SER A 140 -1.18 -11.30 -1.22
CA SER A 140 -1.11 -12.07 -2.47
C SER A 140 -1.65 -13.48 -2.25
N PHE A 141 -2.49 -13.96 -3.16
CA PHE A 141 -3.01 -15.32 -3.14
C PHE A 141 -2.97 -15.94 -4.53
N ASN A 142 -2.72 -17.24 -4.57
CA ASN A 142 -2.67 -18.06 -5.78
C ASN A 142 -2.76 -19.53 -5.40
N ASP A 143 -2.59 -20.45 -6.35
CA ASP A 143 -2.66 -21.89 -6.11
C ASP A 143 -1.63 -22.39 -5.07
N LYS A 144 -0.49 -21.69 -4.91
CA LYS A 144 0.53 -22.03 -3.90
C LYS A 144 0.26 -21.39 -2.55
N ASN A 145 -0.53 -20.35 -2.50
CA ASN A 145 -0.97 -19.64 -1.30
C ASN A 145 -2.48 -19.42 -1.36
N PRO A 146 -3.28 -20.49 -1.21
CA PRO A 146 -4.73 -20.39 -1.26
C PRO A 146 -5.30 -19.69 -0.03
N ILE A 147 -6.37 -18.94 -0.23
CA ILE A 147 -7.16 -18.31 0.83
C ILE A 147 -8.62 -18.77 0.71
N SER A 148 -9.42 -18.55 1.75
CA SER A 148 -10.85 -18.92 1.74
C SER A 148 -11.62 -18.12 0.66
N GLU A 149 -12.72 -18.70 0.17
CA GLU A 149 -13.58 -18.05 -0.82
C GLU A 149 -14.21 -16.74 -0.29
N ASP A 150 -14.47 -16.67 1.01
CA ASP A 150 -14.99 -15.45 1.64
C ASP A 150 -13.92 -14.36 1.66
N LEU A 151 -12.67 -14.71 1.94
CA LEU A 151 -11.56 -13.76 1.91
C LEU A 151 -11.23 -13.32 0.48
N LYS A 152 -11.32 -14.21 -0.51
CA LYS A 152 -11.22 -13.82 -1.94
C LYS A 152 -12.30 -12.80 -2.29
N ALA A 153 -13.54 -13.04 -1.90
CA ALA A 153 -14.64 -12.14 -2.16
C ALA A 153 -14.45 -10.78 -1.45
N PHE A 154 -13.92 -10.78 -0.25
CA PHE A 154 -13.54 -9.56 0.45
C PHE A 154 -12.53 -8.73 -0.37
N TYR A 155 -11.43 -9.35 -0.81
CA TYR A 155 -10.42 -8.65 -1.59
C TYR A 155 -10.92 -8.23 -2.97
N GLU A 156 -11.69 -9.08 -3.66
CA GLU A 156 -12.28 -8.76 -4.96
C GLU A 156 -13.23 -7.56 -4.85
N TYR A 157 -14.12 -7.56 -3.86
CA TYR A 157 -15.01 -6.44 -3.62
C TYR A 157 -14.25 -5.14 -3.37
N HIS A 158 -13.24 -5.17 -2.50
CA HIS A 158 -12.49 -3.98 -2.17
C HIS A 158 -11.56 -3.51 -3.30
N SER A 159 -11.10 -4.40 -4.17
CA SER A 159 -10.30 -4.03 -5.34
C SER A 159 -11.06 -3.21 -6.38
N ILE A 160 -12.41 -3.29 -6.38
CA ILE A 160 -13.28 -2.43 -7.20
C ILE A 160 -13.31 -1.00 -6.65
N LEU A 161 -13.14 -0.86 -5.34
CA LEU A 161 -13.25 0.41 -4.63
C LEU A 161 -11.90 1.11 -4.44
N MET A 162 -10.81 0.34 -4.31
CA MET A 162 -9.50 0.85 -3.94
C MET A 162 -8.38 0.02 -4.57
N GLU A 163 -7.43 0.71 -5.17
CA GLU A 163 -6.20 0.09 -5.65
C GLU A 163 -5.30 -0.32 -4.48
N PRO A 164 -4.57 -1.44 -4.61
CA PRO A 164 -3.59 -1.81 -3.61
C PRO A 164 -2.46 -0.77 -3.52
N TRP A 165 -2.02 -0.48 -2.30
CA TRP A 165 -0.83 0.29 -2.01
C TRP A 165 0.33 -0.69 -1.88
N ASP A 166 1.20 -0.74 -2.86
CA ASP A 166 2.18 -1.80 -3.03
C ASP A 166 3.61 -1.27 -3.10
N GLY A 167 4.52 -2.06 -2.59
CA GLY A 167 5.94 -1.81 -2.49
C GLY A 167 6.53 -2.46 -1.24
N PRO A 168 7.86 -2.49 -1.07
CA PRO A 168 8.49 -3.03 0.13
C PRO A 168 8.03 -2.28 1.39
N ALA A 169 7.25 -2.91 2.25
CA ALA A 169 6.66 -2.23 3.41
C ALA A 169 6.62 -3.10 4.67
N ALA A 170 7.12 -2.52 5.77
CA ALA A 170 6.79 -2.93 7.12
C ALA A 170 5.99 -1.80 7.76
N LEU A 171 4.75 -2.08 8.09
CA LEU A 171 3.76 -1.12 8.56
C LEU A 171 3.42 -1.41 10.01
N LEU A 172 3.58 -0.42 10.89
CA LEU A 172 3.03 -0.43 12.24
C LEU A 172 1.94 0.63 12.32
N PHE A 173 0.82 0.32 12.96
CA PHE A 173 -0.33 1.22 12.98
C PHE A 173 -1.09 1.14 14.30
N SER A 174 -1.71 2.26 14.68
CA SER A 174 -2.59 2.32 15.85
C SER A 174 -3.59 3.46 15.74
N ASP A 175 -4.80 3.24 16.25
CA ASP A 175 -5.82 4.27 16.48
C ASP A 175 -6.03 4.58 17.96
N GLY A 176 -5.15 4.06 18.84
CA GLY A 176 -5.22 4.19 20.28
C GLY A 176 -5.99 3.06 20.97
N ARG A 177 -6.79 2.25 20.25
CA ARG A 177 -7.36 0.99 20.70
C ARG A 177 -6.60 -0.18 20.09
N TYR A 178 -6.58 -0.22 18.79
CA TYR A 178 -5.86 -1.25 18.04
C TYR A 178 -4.41 -0.84 17.87
N ALA A 179 -3.51 -1.79 18.02
CA ALA A 179 -2.12 -1.70 17.62
C ALA A 179 -1.78 -2.90 16.75
N GLY A 180 -1.22 -2.68 15.59
CA GLY A 180 -0.93 -3.77 14.68
C GLY A 180 0.35 -3.58 13.88
N GLY A 181 0.77 -4.69 13.29
CA GLY A 181 1.87 -4.74 12.34
C GLY A 181 1.53 -5.63 11.16
N MET A 182 1.96 -5.22 9.97
CA MET A 182 1.84 -6.04 8.77
C MET A 182 3.00 -5.79 7.81
N LEU A 183 3.22 -6.74 6.93
CA LEU A 183 4.15 -6.60 5.81
C LEU A 183 3.37 -6.46 4.50
N ASP A 184 4.08 -5.92 3.50
CA ASP A 184 3.60 -5.96 2.11
C ASP A 184 3.32 -7.41 1.66
N ARG A 185 2.60 -7.57 0.56
CA ARG A 185 2.18 -8.88 0.05
C ARG A 185 3.34 -9.83 -0.28
N ASN A 186 4.54 -9.30 -0.52
CA ASN A 186 5.74 -10.09 -0.82
C ASN A 186 6.66 -10.26 0.40
N GLY A 187 6.45 -9.48 1.46
CA GLY A 187 7.24 -9.51 2.67
C GLY A 187 8.70 -9.11 2.45
N LEU A 188 8.92 -8.09 1.62
CA LEU A 188 10.26 -7.64 1.24
C LEU A 188 10.99 -6.94 2.40
N ARG A 189 10.26 -6.42 3.38
CA ARG A 189 10.84 -5.87 4.60
C ARG A 189 10.70 -6.88 5.75
N PRO A 190 11.70 -6.99 6.62
CA PRO A 190 11.59 -7.84 7.80
C PRO A 190 10.78 -7.17 8.90
N ALA A 191 10.03 -7.96 9.65
CA ALA A 191 9.51 -7.59 10.97
C ALA A 191 9.44 -8.81 11.87
N ARG A 192 9.88 -8.65 13.10
CA ARG A 192 9.90 -9.68 14.12
C ARG A 192 9.06 -9.26 15.29
N TYR A 193 8.48 -10.23 15.99
CA TYR A 193 7.78 -9.96 17.24
C TYR A 193 8.24 -10.91 18.34
N LEU A 194 8.08 -10.46 19.56
CA LEU A 194 8.16 -11.29 20.75
C LEU A 194 7.06 -10.88 21.74
N ILE A 195 6.61 -11.86 22.51
CA ILE A 195 5.66 -11.69 23.60
C ILE A 195 6.30 -12.25 24.85
N THR A 196 6.27 -11.48 25.91
CA THR A 196 6.84 -11.90 27.19
C THR A 196 5.76 -12.57 28.07
N LYS A 197 6.19 -13.26 29.14
CA LYS A 197 5.29 -13.91 30.10
C LYS A 197 4.45 -12.94 30.94
N ASN A 198 4.86 -11.66 31.00
CA ASN A 198 4.10 -10.57 31.62
C ASN A 198 3.30 -9.75 30.60
N ASP A 199 2.98 -10.37 29.44
CA ASP A 199 2.11 -9.85 28.39
C ASP A 199 2.60 -8.53 27.72
N MET A 200 3.92 -8.27 27.74
CA MET A 200 4.50 -7.23 26.91
C MET A 200 4.75 -7.80 25.49
N MET A 201 4.28 -7.08 24.47
CA MET A 201 4.58 -7.40 23.08
C MET A 201 5.53 -6.34 22.49
N VAL A 202 6.53 -6.79 21.77
CA VAL A 202 7.45 -5.95 20.99
C VAL A 202 7.41 -6.41 19.54
N VAL A 203 7.16 -5.48 18.61
CA VAL A 203 7.25 -5.70 17.16
C VAL A 203 8.28 -4.72 16.61
N ALA A 204 9.27 -5.22 15.89
CA ALA A 204 10.35 -4.39 15.34
C ALA A 204 10.89 -4.97 14.04
N SER A 205 11.54 -4.14 13.23
CA SER A 205 12.23 -4.57 12.00
C SER A 205 13.37 -5.56 12.30
N GLU A 206 13.96 -5.49 13.51
CA GLU A 206 15.09 -6.30 13.94
C GLU A 206 14.84 -6.94 15.30
N ALA A 207 15.52 -8.05 15.56
CA ALA A 207 15.57 -8.65 16.89
C ALA A 207 16.54 -7.87 17.78
N GLY A 208 16.27 -7.86 19.10
CA GLY A 208 17.19 -7.29 20.08
C GLY A 208 17.11 -5.76 20.26
N VAL A 209 16.06 -5.12 19.76
CA VAL A 209 15.82 -3.68 20.03
C VAL A 209 15.53 -3.41 21.50
N ILE A 210 14.99 -4.38 22.20
CA ILE A 210 14.87 -4.44 23.65
C ILE A 210 15.40 -5.80 24.09
N ASN A 211 16.29 -5.83 25.07
CA ASN A 211 16.82 -7.05 25.62
C ASN A 211 15.88 -7.65 26.66
N PHE A 212 15.61 -8.93 26.53
CA PHE A 212 14.86 -9.71 27.52
C PHE A 212 15.64 -10.98 27.85
N GLU A 213 15.59 -11.39 29.11
CA GLU A 213 16.09 -12.69 29.50
C GLU A 213 15.30 -13.80 28.78
N PRO A 214 15.94 -14.85 28.27
CA PRO A 214 15.29 -15.92 27.53
C PRO A 214 14.07 -16.52 28.26
N GLU A 215 14.16 -16.62 29.58
CA GLU A 215 13.13 -17.17 30.45
C GLU A 215 11.88 -16.27 30.54
N ALA A 216 12.01 -14.99 30.25
CA ALA A 216 10.90 -14.04 30.24
C ALA A 216 10.08 -14.11 28.95
N ILE A 217 10.61 -14.75 27.90
CA ILE A 217 9.95 -14.82 26.60
C ILE A 217 8.94 -15.97 26.60
N LYS A 218 7.68 -15.67 26.23
CA LYS A 218 6.58 -16.60 26.04
C LYS A 218 6.49 -17.09 24.60
N GLU A 219 6.61 -16.17 23.67
CA GLU A 219 6.51 -16.41 22.23
C GLU A 219 7.42 -15.47 21.45
N LYS A 220 7.96 -15.94 20.34
CA LYS A 220 8.68 -15.10 19.37
C LYS A 220 8.41 -15.59 17.96
N GLY A 221 8.34 -14.65 17.02
CA GLY A 221 8.07 -14.97 15.64
C GLY A 221 8.50 -13.85 14.67
N ARG A 222 8.09 -14.04 13.45
CA ARG A 222 8.22 -13.04 12.39
C ARG A 222 6.88 -12.80 11.72
N LEU A 223 6.60 -11.59 11.32
CA LEU A 223 5.48 -11.30 10.45
C LEU A 223 5.71 -11.99 9.10
N GLN A 224 4.66 -12.56 8.56
CA GLN A 224 4.69 -13.21 7.26
C GLN A 224 4.22 -12.23 6.17
N PRO A 225 4.59 -12.46 4.88
CA PRO A 225 4.13 -11.65 3.76
C PRO A 225 2.61 -11.49 3.75
N GLY A 226 2.14 -10.24 3.67
CA GLY A 226 0.71 -9.92 3.63
C GLY A 226 -0.10 -10.25 4.88
N LYS A 227 0.55 -10.70 5.97
CA LYS A 227 -0.14 -11.10 7.20
C LYS A 227 -0.17 -9.98 8.23
N ILE A 228 -1.27 -9.91 8.99
CA ILE A 228 -1.53 -8.90 10.02
C ILE A 228 -1.42 -9.55 11.41
N LEU A 229 -0.72 -8.90 12.31
CA LEU A 229 -0.75 -9.18 13.74
C LEU A 229 -1.38 -7.97 14.43
N LEU A 230 -2.45 -8.17 15.19
CA LEU A 230 -3.21 -7.09 15.79
C LEU A 230 -3.40 -7.32 17.28
N VAL A 231 -3.24 -6.27 18.06
CA VAL A 231 -3.59 -6.23 19.48
C VAL A 231 -4.78 -5.30 19.67
N ASP A 232 -5.83 -5.78 20.32
CA ASP A 232 -6.88 -4.96 20.88
C ASP A 232 -6.54 -4.65 22.35
N THR A 233 -6.13 -3.42 22.62
CA THR A 233 -5.70 -3.01 23.95
C THR A 233 -6.86 -2.90 24.94
N GLN A 234 -8.08 -2.74 24.43
CA GLN A 234 -9.28 -2.68 25.27
C GLN A 234 -9.72 -4.07 25.73
N GLU A 235 -9.62 -5.06 24.85
CA GLU A 235 -9.95 -6.46 25.16
C GLU A 235 -8.76 -7.21 25.78
N GLY A 236 -7.54 -6.66 25.70
CA GLY A 236 -6.32 -7.33 26.11
C GLY A 236 -6.04 -8.59 25.28
N ARG A 237 -6.37 -8.57 23.98
CA ARG A 237 -6.35 -9.74 23.11
C ARG A 237 -5.46 -9.53 21.89
N ILE A 238 -4.77 -10.58 21.52
CA ILE A 238 -4.00 -10.65 20.26
C ILE A 238 -4.86 -11.40 19.23
N TYR A 239 -4.99 -10.79 18.04
CA TYR A 239 -5.59 -11.40 16.87
C TYR A 239 -4.49 -11.75 15.86
N TYR A 240 -4.39 -13.03 15.54
CA TYR A 240 -3.54 -13.51 14.46
C TYR A 240 -4.27 -13.41 13.11
N ASP A 241 -3.49 -13.34 12.05
CA ASP A 241 -3.96 -13.07 10.68
C ASP A 241 -5.23 -13.83 10.26
N GLY A 242 -5.23 -15.16 10.41
CA GLY A 242 -6.34 -16.00 9.95
C GLY A 242 -7.66 -15.63 10.63
N GLU A 243 -7.66 -15.56 11.96
CA GLU A 243 -8.84 -15.19 12.73
C GLU A 243 -9.35 -13.78 12.37
N LEU A 244 -8.43 -12.81 12.30
CA LEU A 244 -8.78 -11.45 11.98
C LEU A 244 -9.39 -11.33 10.58
N LYS A 245 -8.76 -11.96 9.59
CA LYS A 245 -9.22 -11.91 8.20
C LYS A 245 -10.53 -12.66 7.99
N ASP A 246 -10.75 -13.76 8.68
CA ASP A 246 -12.04 -14.48 8.65
C ASP A 246 -13.16 -13.60 9.20
N GLN A 247 -12.91 -12.87 10.30
CA GLN A 247 -13.88 -11.92 10.83
C GLN A 247 -14.18 -10.80 9.83
N LEU A 248 -13.16 -10.23 9.18
CA LEU A 248 -13.34 -9.18 8.18
C LEU A 248 -14.10 -9.71 6.94
N ALA A 249 -13.75 -10.89 6.46
CA ALA A 249 -14.33 -11.50 5.27
C ALA A 249 -15.80 -11.88 5.45
N THR A 250 -16.21 -12.23 6.67
CA THR A 250 -17.57 -12.62 7.00
C THR A 250 -18.43 -11.51 7.60
N ALA A 251 -17.84 -10.35 7.87
CA ALA A 251 -18.55 -9.19 8.44
C ALA A 251 -19.68 -8.66 7.56
N LYS A 252 -19.58 -8.87 6.25
CA LYS A 252 -20.60 -8.49 5.25
C LYS A 252 -20.72 -9.58 4.17
N PRO A 253 -21.84 -9.65 3.46
CA PRO A 253 -22.09 -10.70 2.47
C PRO A 253 -21.39 -10.40 1.11
N TYR A 254 -20.08 -10.23 1.10
CA TYR A 254 -19.29 -9.87 -0.09
C TYR A 254 -19.51 -10.83 -1.25
N ARG A 255 -19.55 -12.15 -1.00
CA ARG A 255 -19.80 -13.17 -2.03
C ARG A 255 -21.15 -12.96 -2.70
N GLN A 256 -22.19 -12.69 -1.91
CA GLN A 256 -23.52 -12.43 -2.45
C GLN A 256 -23.52 -11.16 -3.29
N TRP A 257 -22.89 -10.09 -2.82
CA TRP A 257 -22.82 -8.85 -3.59
C TRP A 257 -22.12 -9.04 -4.93
N LEU A 258 -20.98 -9.74 -4.95
CA LEU A 258 -20.27 -10.03 -6.18
C LEU A 258 -21.09 -10.93 -7.11
N SER A 259 -21.66 -12.03 -6.61
CA SER A 259 -22.44 -12.95 -7.45
C SER A 259 -23.68 -12.30 -8.09
N THR A 260 -24.26 -11.31 -7.41
CA THR A 260 -25.46 -10.61 -7.91
C THR A 260 -25.12 -9.49 -8.89
N ASN A 261 -23.99 -8.81 -8.69
CA ASN A 261 -23.69 -7.56 -9.43
C ASN A 261 -22.55 -7.72 -10.44
N ARG A 262 -21.72 -8.78 -10.34
CA ARG A 262 -20.61 -9.01 -11.27
C ARG A 262 -21.15 -9.51 -12.62
N ILE A 263 -20.74 -8.84 -13.68
CA ILE A 263 -21.04 -9.23 -15.05
C ILE A 263 -19.74 -9.69 -15.70
N GLU A 264 -19.67 -10.95 -16.11
CA GLU A 264 -18.52 -11.49 -16.81
C GLU A 264 -18.50 -10.96 -18.25
N LEU A 265 -17.33 -10.43 -18.68
CA LEU A 265 -17.15 -9.84 -20.00
C LEU A 265 -17.55 -10.81 -21.12
N ASP A 266 -17.26 -12.09 -20.96
CA ASP A 266 -17.59 -13.10 -21.97
C ASP A 266 -19.11 -13.30 -22.17
N THR A 267 -19.92 -13.02 -21.14
CA THR A 267 -21.38 -13.08 -21.27
C THR A 267 -21.94 -11.91 -22.09
N LEU A 268 -21.18 -10.81 -22.20
CA LEU A 268 -21.55 -9.63 -22.99
C LEU A 268 -21.11 -9.74 -24.46
N ARG A 269 -20.32 -10.76 -24.80
CA ARG A 269 -19.89 -10.97 -26.19
C ARG A 269 -21.10 -11.30 -27.02
N SER A 270 -21.69 -10.27 -27.67
CA SER A 270 -22.60 -10.48 -28.78
C SER A 270 -21.85 -11.27 -29.84
N GLY A 271 -22.46 -12.30 -30.45
CA GLY A 271 -21.85 -13.12 -31.51
C GLY A 271 -21.50 -12.36 -32.79
N ARG A 272 -21.17 -11.09 -32.69
CA ARG A 272 -20.74 -10.22 -33.77
C ARG A 272 -19.37 -10.69 -34.22
N LYS A 273 -19.31 -11.43 -35.31
CA LYS A 273 -18.04 -11.75 -35.98
C LYS A 273 -17.36 -10.43 -36.33
N ILE A 274 -16.26 -10.12 -35.64
CA ILE A 274 -15.38 -9.03 -36.05
C ILE A 274 -14.84 -9.43 -37.44
N SER A 275 -15.11 -8.59 -38.45
CA SER A 275 -14.50 -8.80 -39.78
C SER A 275 -12.99 -8.72 -39.62
N ASN A 276 -12.31 -9.81 -39.93
CA ASN A 276 -10.85 -9.85 -39.87
C ASN A 276 -10.19 -9.08 -41.04
N SER A 277 -10.97 -8.51 -41.97
CA SER A 277 -10.44 -7.68 -43.04
C SER A 277 -10.29 -6.23 -42.54
N VAL A 278 -9.07 -5.86 -42.22
CA VAL A 278 -8.72 -4.46 -41.94
C VAL A 278 -8.29 -3.82 -43.27
N PRO A 279 -9.08 -2.88 -43.80
CA PRO A 279 -8.70 -2.20 -45.05
C PRO A 279 -7.34 -1.52 -44.88
N ASP A 280 -6.49 -1.64 -45.89
CA ASP A 280 -5.18 -0.99 -45.93
C ASP A 280 -4.26 -1.33 -44.74
N TYR A 281 -4.24 -2.61 -44.35
CA TYR A 281 -3.45 -3.11 -43.24
C TYR A 281 -1.96 -2.69 -43.29
N PRO A 282 -1.25 -2.78 -44.42
CA PRO A 282 0.15 -2.35 -44.50
C PRO A 282 0.37 -0.87 -44.23
N ARG A 283 -0.58 -0.02 -44.61
CA ARG A 283 -0.49 1.42 -44.35
C ARG A 283 -0.71 1.72 -42.87
N ARG A 284 -1.65 1.01 -42.21
CA ARG A 284 -1.88 1.12 -40.80
C ARG A 284 -0.67 0.65 -39.98
N LEU A 285 -0.08 -0.47 -40.32
CA LEU A 285 1.15 -0.92 -39.67
C LEU A 285 2.24 0.15 -39.72
N ARG A 286 2.47 0.72 -40.90
CA ARG A 286 3.46 1.83 -41.04
C ARG A 286 3.08 3.07 -40.23
N ALA A 287 1.80 3.43 -40.21
CA ALA A 287 1.34 4.60 -39.43
C ALA A 287 1.56 4.43 -37.95
N PHE A 288 1.48 3.20 -37.42
CA PHE A 288 1.76 2.87 -36.03
C PHE A 288 3.21 2.46 -35.76
N GLY A 289 4.09 2.51 -36.77
CA GLY A 289 5.51 2.20 -36.64
C GLY A 289 5.86 0.73 -36.52
N PHE A 290 4.91 -0.19 -36.85
CA PHE A 290 5.19 -1.63 -36.86
C PHE A 290 5.90 -2.04 -38.16
N THR A 291 7.01 -2.74 -38.00
CA THR A 291 7.74 -3.37 -39.09
C THR A 291 7.27 -4.81 -39.30
N ARG A 292 7.71 -5.42 -40.42
CA ARG A 292 7.50 -6.85 -40.65
C ARG A 292 8.17 -7.69 -39.55
N GLU A 293 9.34 -7.28 -39.10
CA GLU A 293 10.08 -7.96 -38.06
C GLU A 293 9.34 -7.92 -36.71
N ASP A 294 8.72 -6.80 -36.38
CA ASP A 294 7.88 -6.69 -35.15
C ASP A 294 6.72 -7.68 -35.21
N ILE A 295 6.09 -7.85 -36.38
CA ILE A 295 5.01 -8.82 -36.54
C ILE A 295 5.53 -10.25 -36.39
N GLU A 296 6.59 -10.62 -37.13
CA GLU A 296 7.07 -12.00 -37.20
C GLU A 296 7.79 -12.44 -35.92
N ARG A 297 8.58 -11.56 -35.32
CA ARG A 297 9.43 -11.90 -34.16
C ARG A 297 8.88 -11.53 -32.83
N THR A 298 7.96 -10.59 -32.77
CA THR A 298 7.39 -10.12 -31.51
C THR A 298 5.91 -10.48 -31.38
N LEU A 299 5.05 -9.92 -32.22
CA LEU A 299 3.61 -10.04 -32.05
C LEU A 299 3.09 -11.44 -32.31
N THR A 300 3.59 -12.12 -33.33
CA THR A 300 3.16 -13.49 -33.63
C THR A 300 3.52 -14.48 -32.53
N PRO A 301 4.75 -14.52 -32.00
CA PRO A 301 5.08 -15.36 -30.86
C PRO A 301 4.26 -15.01 -29.60
N MET A 302 4.04 -13.72 -29.33
CA MET A 302 3.20 -13.29 -28.21
C MET A 302 1.77 -13.84 -28.32
N CYS A 303 1.17 -13.72 -29.50
CA CYS A 303 -0.18 -14.23 -29.74
C CYS A 303 -0.26 -15.76 -29.66
N MET A 304 0.77 -16.46 -30.10
CA MET A 304 0.77 -17.94 -30.10
C MET A 304 1.06 -18.53 -28.72
N ASN A 305 1.96 -17.91 -27.96
CA ASN A 305 2.51 -18.49 -26.74
C ASN A 305 1.94 -17.83 -25.46
N GLY A 306 1.24 -16.71 -25.59
CA GLY A 306 0.77 -15.91 -24.42
C GLY A 306 1.92 -15.39 -23.54
N ALA A 307 3.12 -15.23 -24.10
CA ALA A 307 4.31 -14.81 -23.39
C ALA A 307 5.14 -13.83 -24.23
N GLU A 308 5.87 -12.96 -23.57
CA GLU A 308 6.80 -12.07 -24.25
C GLU A 308 7.93 -12.85 -24.92
N PRO A 309 8.26 -12.60 -26.19
CA PRO A 309 9.34 -13.29 -26.88
C PRO A 309 10.70 -12.78 -26.38
N THR A 310 11.67 -13.67 -26.35
CA THR A 310 13.05 -13.30 -26.09
C THR A 310 13.67 -12.70 -27.35
N ALA A 311 14.28 -11.53 -27.24
CA ALA A 311 14.93 -10.87 -28.35
C ALA A 311 16.36 -10.44 -27.99
N SER A 312 17.21 -10.24 -29.00
CA SER A 312 18.54 -9.68 -28.81
C SER A 312 18.45 -8.20 -28.43
N MET A 313 19.26 -7.79 -27.47
CA MET A 313 19.32 -6.41 -26.98
C MET A 313 20.29 -5.54 -27.77
N GLY A 314 21.08 -6.09 -28.68
CA GLY A 314 22.01 -5.35 -29.52
C GLY A 314 21.29 -4.69 -30.70
N ASN A 315 20.97 -3.42 -30.58
CA ASN A 315 20.37 -2.62 -31.65
C ASN A 315 20.90 -1.19 -31.61
N ASP A 316 21.59 -0.77 -32.65
CA ASP A 316 22.09 0.59 -32.85
C ASP A 316 21.03 1.56 -33.41
N THR A 317 19.79 1.11 -33.48
CA THR A 317 18.69 1.96 -33.97
C THR A 317 18.54 3.16 -33.02
N PRO A 318 18.44 4.40 -33.53
CA PRO A 318 18.18 5.55 -32.70
C PRO A 318 16.91 5.38 -31.86
N LEU A 319 16.93 5.91 -30.65
CA LEU A 319 15.74 5.95 -29.78
C LEU A 319 14.57 6.57 -30.56
N ALA A 320 13.35 6.15 -30.27
CA ALA A 320 12.15 6.65 -30.91
C ALA A 320 12.08 8.19 -30.94
N VAL A 321 12.50 8.84 -29.86
CA VAL A 321 12.55 10.31 -29.72
C VAL A 321 13.63 10.98 -30.60
N LEU A 322 14.65 10.25 -31.03
CA LEU A 322 15.76 10.73 -31.87
C LEU A 322 15.65 10.26 -33.31
N SER A 323 14.58 9.57 -33.68
CA SER A 323 14.39 9.03 -35.02
C SER A 323 13.50 9.93 -35.88
N ASP A 324 13.91 10.19 -37.11
CA ASP A 324 13.10 10.91 -38.11
C ASP A 324 11.97 10.02 -38.69
N LYS A 325 11.95 8.75 -38.34
CA LYS A 325 10.92 7.79 -38.76
C LYS A 325 9.98 7.47 -37.58
N PRO A 326 8.70 7.22 -37.86
CA PRO A 326 7.79 6.70 -36.87
C PRO A 326 8.36 5.42 -36.25
N GLN A 327 8.51 5.41 -34.95
CA GLN A 327 8.99 4.28 -34.14
C GLN A 327 7.99 3.93 -33.07
N VAL A 328 7.87 2.64 -32.77
CA VAL A 328 7.12 2.18 -31.61
C VAL A 328 7.87 2.58 -30.35
N LEU A 329 7.18 3.13 -29.36
CA LEU A 329 7.77 3.63 -28.13
C LEU A 329 8.61 2.57 -27.39
N PHE A 330 8.24 1.31 -27.49
CA PHE A 330 8.95 0.17 -26.88
C PHE A 330 10.35 -0.08 -27.44
N ASN A 331 10.67 0.44 -28.62
CA ASN A 331 12.02 0.36 -29.20
C ASN A 331 13.03 1.29 -28.52
N SER A 332 12.62 2.06 -27.52
CA SER A 332 13.51 2.85 -26.66
C SER A 332 14.21 1.96 -25.64
N VAL A 333 15.19 1.21 -26.06
CA VAL A 333 15.93 0.23 -25.24
C VAL A 333 16.53 0.85 -23.96
N SER A 334 16.97 2.10 -24.00
CA SER A 334 17.54 2.78 -22.85
C SER A 334 16.56 3.00 -21.69
N TYR A 335 15.26 3.02 -21.95
CA TYR A 335 14.25 3.19 -20.92
C TYR A 335 14.12 1.97 -20.00
N THR A 336 14.30 0.77 -20.54
CA THR A 336 14.25 -0.49 -19.78
C THR A 336 15.52 -0.68 -18.95
N HIS A 337 16.67 -0.25 -19.44
CA HIS A 337 17.95 -0.40 -18.76
C HIS A 337 18.16 0.59 -17.62
N LEU A 338 17.66 1.82 -17.71
CA LEU A 338 17.81 2.85 -16.69
C LEU A 338 16.97 2.58 -15.43
N ARG A 339 16.03 1.63 -15.47
CA ARG A 339 15.22 1.24 -14.32
C ARG A 339 15.65 -0.06 -13.64
N ALA A 340 16.66 -0.74 -14.15
CA ALA A 340 17.17 -1.99 -13.59
C ALA A 340 18.29 -1.78 -12.53
N HIS A 341 18.59 -0.52 -12.17
CA HIS A 341 19.59 -0.17 -11.16
C HIS A 341 18.98 0.60 -10.00
#